data_e8129e4b85d2915de94cf6d5a8cfc4dc
#
_entry.id   e8129e4b85d2915de94cf6d5a8cfc4dc
#
_cell.length_a   1.000
_cell.length_b   1.000
_cell.length_c   1.000
_cell.angle_alpha   90.00
_cell.angle_beta   90.00
_cell.angle_gamma   90.00
#
_symmetry.space_group_name_H-M   'P 1'
#
loop_
_entity.id
_entity.type
_entity.pdbx_description
1 polymer ?
#
loop_
_entity_poly.entity_id
_entity_poly.type
_entity_poly.pdbx_seq_one_letter_code
_entity_poly.pdbx_strand_id
1 'polypeptide(L)'
;MGERVGIAVIGLNGAVATTAAAGIAMIRAGSNDLSGLPLASRDVEGMAAYRDLHFGGWDLSHDDLATAALKHGVLTESDLANGAASLSDMRPWPAVGSTDFCANIDGANKIAAPGHRAAVKHIQADLARFKSEQNLDRVVMINLASTERKADLAADALTKIGRAHV
;
A
#
# COMPACT_ATOMS: atom_id res chain seq x y z
N MET A 1 -9.39 -23.61 -3.15
CA MET A 1 -9.41 -22.16 -2.87
C MET A 1 -8.01 -21.67 -3.16
N GLY A 2 -7.85 -20.58 -3.91
CA GLY A 2 -6.54 -19.97 -4.14
C GLY A 2 -5.97 -19.33 -2.87
N GLU A 3 -4.66 -19.09 -2.87
CA GLU A 3 -3.97 -18.41 -1.78
C GLU A 3 -4.43 -16.95 -1.69
N ARG A 4 -4.83 -16.48 -0.52
CA ARG A 4 -5.23 -15.09 -0.25
C ARG A 4 -4.02 -14.28 0.18
N VAL A 5 -3.63 -13.30 -0.62
CA VAL A 5 -2.42 -12.50 -0.39
C VAL A 5 -2.75 -11.06 -0.06
N GLY A 6 -2.26 -10.60 1.07
CA GLY A 6 -2.31 -9.19 1.45
C GLY A 6 -1.16 -8.41 0.82
N ILE A 7 -1.48 -7.26 0.27
CA ILE A 7 -0.52 -6.27 -0.21
C ILE A 7 -0.59 -5.07 0.74
N ALA A 8 0.36 -5.02 1.66
CA ALA A 8 0.50 -3.91 2.60
C ALA A 8 1.37 -2.81 1.98
N VAL A 9 0.79 -1.66 1.69
CA VAL A 9 1.43 -0.58 0.95
C VAL A 9 1.82 0.56 1.88
N ILE A 10 3.06 1.03 1.79
CA ILE A 10 3.49 2.30 2.34
C ILE A 10 3.24 3.35 1.24
N GLY A 11 2.36 4.32 1.52
CA GLY A 11 1.83 5.26 0.51
C GLY A 11 0.59 4.70 -0.20
N LEU A 12 -0.36 4.16 0.58
CA LEU A 12 -1.56 3.50 0.07
C LEU A 12 -2.46 4.44 -0.75
N ASN A 13 -2.54 5.71 -0.38
CA ASN A 13 -3.32 6.72 -1.09
C ASN A 13 -2.58 7.33 -2.30
N GLY A 14 -1.38 6.83 -2.64
CA GLY A 14 -0.65 7.25 -3.83
C GLY A 14 -1.30 6.76 -5.13
N ALA A 15 -1.00 7.44 -6.26
CA ALA A 15 -1.58 7.14 -7.57
C ALA A 15 -1.40 5.69 -8.01
N VAL A 16 -0.23 5.10 -7.80
CA VAL A 16 0.05 3.70 -8.19
C VAL A 16 -0.77 2.72 -7.35
N ALA A 17 -0.79 2.90 -6.03
CA ALA A 17 -1.51 1.99 -5.15
C ALA A 17 -3.02 2.04 -5.36
N THR A 18 -3.60 3.25 -5.48
CA THR A 18 -5.03 3.44 -5.72
C THR A 18 -5.46 2.87 -7.06
N THR A 19 -4.65 3.04 -8.12
CA THR A 19 -4.91 2.45 -9.44
C THR A 19 -4.89 0.92 -9.39
N ALA A 20 -3.89 0.34 -8.72
CA ALA A 20 -3.80 -1.11 -8.59
C ALA A 20 -4.96 -1.69 -7.76
N ALA A 21 -5.31 -1.05 -6.64
CA ALA A 21 -6.43 -1.46 -5.81
C ALA A 21 -7.77 -1.37 -6.56
N ALA A 22 -7.97 -0.31 -7.37
CA ALA A 22 -9.15 -0.16 -8.21
C ALA A 22 -9.25 -1.28 -9.26
N GLY A 23 -8.16 -1.61 -9.94
CA GLY A 23 -8.13 -2.72 -10.90
C GLY A 23 -8.54 -4.05 -10.26
N ILE A 24 -8.05 -4.35 -9.06
CA ILE A 24 -8.44 -5.56 -8.32
C ILE A 24 -9.92 -5.50 -7.89
N ALA A 25 -10.40 -4.34 -7.45
CA ALA A 25 -11.81 -4.16 -7.12
C ALA A 25 -12.72 -4.41 -8.32
N MET A 26 -12.38 -3.90 -9.50
CA MET A 26 -13.10 -4.14 -10.75
C MET A 26 -13.11 -5.63 -11.15
N ILE A 27 -11.98 -6.32 -11.03
CA ILE A 27 -11.90 -7.77 -11.28
C ILE A 27 -12.84 -8.54 -10.34
N ARG A 28 -12.89 -8.15 -9.06
CA ARG A 28 -13.81 -8.76 -8.09
C ARG A 28 -15.28 -8.47 -8.39
N ALA A 29 -15.56 -7.30 -8.93
CA ALA A 29 -16.90 -6.90 -9.38
C ALA A 29 -17.33 -7.60 -10.68
N GLY A 30 -16.46 -8.41 -11.28
CA GLY A 30 -16.77 -9.24 -12.46
C GLY A 30 -16.24 -8.69 -13.76
N SER A 31 -15.34 -7.71 -13.76
CA SER A 31 -14.66 -7.30 -14.98
C SER A 31 -13.85 -8.46 -15.56
N ASN A 32 -14.08 -8.76 -16.82
CA ASN A 32 -13.36 -9.79 -17.57
C ASN A 32 -12.28 -9.20 -18.49
N ASP A 33 -12.15 -7.89 -18.54
CA ASP A 33 -11.06 -7.23 -19.26
C ASP A 33 -9.77 -7.29 -18.43
N LEU A 34 -8.93 -8.24 -18.75
CA LEU A 34 -7.62 -8.45 -18.15
C LEU A 34 -6.50 -8.01 -19.08
N SER A 35 -6.83 -7.26 -20.13
CA SER A 35 -5.85 -6.75 -21.08
C SER A 35 -4.83 -5.84 -20.36
N GLY A 36 -3.57 -6.03 -20.69
CA GLY A 36 -2.48 -5.28 -20.03
C GLY A 36 -2.02 -5.82 -18.67
N LEU A 37 -2.73 -6.79 -18.07
CA LEU A 37 -2.26 -7.40 -16.84
C LEU A 37 -1.19 -8.47 -17.12
N PRO A 38 0.00 -8.35 -16.52
CA PRO A 38 1.05 -9.35 -16.65
C PRO A 38 0.54 -10.72 -16.18
N LEU A 39 0.85 -11.76 -16.92
CA LEU A 39 0.54 -13.15 -16.54
C LEU A 39 -0.96 -13.49 -16.41
N ALA A 40 -1.89 -12.60 -16.76
CA ALA A 40 -3.33 -12.86 -16.64
C ALA A 40 -3.81 -14.08 -17.47
N SER A 41 -3.09 -14.38 -18.55
CA SER A 41 -3.36 -15.53 -19.43
C SER A 41 -2.54 -16.77 -19.10
N ARG A 42 -1.75 -16.74 -18.01
CA ARG A 42 -0.87 -17.85 -17.63
C ARG A 42 -1.27 -18.39 -16.27
N ASP A 43 -1.34 -19.71 -16.19
CA ASP A 43 -1.39 -20.42 -14.91
C ASP A 43 0.06 -20.64 -14.44
N VAL A 44 0.43 -19.94 -13.35
CA VAL A 44 1.76 -20.02 -12.76
C VAL A 44 1.60 -20.63 -11.37
N GLU A 45 2.20 -21.79 -11.18
CA GLU A 45 2.17 -22.49 -9.90
C GLU A 45 2.66 -21.58 -8.75
N GLY A 46 1.91 -21.54 -7.65
CA GLY A 46 2.24 -20.72 -6.47
C GLY A 46 1.92 -19.23 -6.61
N MET A 47 1.31 -18.80 -7.72
CA MET A 47 0.86 -17.42 -7.88
C MET A 47 -0.61 -17.26 -7.46
N ALA A 48 -0.87 -16.28 -6.60
CA ALA A 48 -2.23 -15.93 -6.23
C ALA A 48 -2.99 -15.34 -7.45
N ALA A 49 -4.28 -15.67 -7.57
CA ALA A 49 -5.10 -15.02 -8.58
C ALA A 49 -5.32 -13.55 -8.23
N TYR A 50 -5.46 -12.69 -9.23
CA TYR A 50 -5.68 -11.25 -9.02
C TYR A 50 -6.85 -10.95 -8.06
N ARG A 51 -7.94 -11.71 -8.15
CA ARG A 51 -9.10 -11.58 -7.26
C ARG A 51 -8.81 -11.89 -5.79
N ASP A 52 -7.73 -12.62 -5.51
CA ASP A 52 -7.33 -13.05 -4.18
C ASP A 52 -6.29 -12.11 -3.53
N LEU A 53 -5.96 -11.00 -4.21
CA LEU A 53 -5.09 -9.94 -3.69
C LEU A 53 -5.91 -8.96 -2.85
N HIS A 54 -5.50 -8.68 -1.62
CA HIS A 54 -6.14 -7.74 -0.69
C HIS A 54 -5.22 -6.57 -0.40
N PHE A 55 -5.72 -5.35 -0.56
CA PHE A 55 -4.95 -4.14 -0.29
C PHE A 55 -5.21 -3.62 1.11
N GLY A 56 -4.18 -3.09 1.74
CA GLY A 56 -4.19 -2.31 2.97
C GLY A 56 -2.86 -1.60 3.10
N GLY A 57 -2.70 -0.73 4.08
CA GLY A 57 -1.42 -0.05 4.26
C GLY A 57 -1.54 1.32 4.91
N TRP A 58 -0.42 2.00 4.96
CA TRP A 58 -0.25 3.27 5.67
C TRP A 58 -0.22 4.44 4.70
N ASP A 59 -0.81 5.54 5.13
CA ASP A 59 -0.68 6.84 4.46
C ASP A 59 -0.86 7.98 5.44
N LEU A 60 -0.35 9.15 5.07
CA LEU A 60 -0.49 10.40 5.82
C LEU A 60 -1.85 11.09 5.62
N SER A 61 -2.56 10.73 4.54
CA SER A 61 -3.91 11.20 4.26
C SER A 61 -4.95 10.38 5.01
N HIS A 62 -6.05 11.01 5.40
CA HIS A 62 -7.24 10.34 5.97
C HIS A 62 -8.27 9.93 4.90
N ASP A 63 -8.05 10.30 3.64
CA ASP A 63 -9.00 10.00 2.58
C ASP A 63 -9.21 8.49 2.44
N ASP A 64 -10.41 8.07 2.07
CA ASP A 64 -10.61 6.72 1.55
C ASP A 64 -9.97 6.56 0.17
N LEU A 65 -9.78 5.33 -0.26
CA LEU A 65 -9.08 5.05 -1.51
C LEU A 65 -9.83 5.57 -2.75
N ALA A 66 -11.15 5.61 -2.75
CA ALA A 66 -11.92 6.17 -3.87
C ALA A 66 -11.68 7.67 -4.01
N THR A 67 -11.74 8.40 -2.89
CA THR A 67 -11.45 9.83 -2.85
C THR A 67 -10.01 10.11 -3.30
N ALA A 68 -9.04 9.34 -2.81
CA ALA A 68 -7.64 9.49 -3.19
C ALA A 68 -7.41 9.21 -4.69
N ALA A 69 -8.03 8.16 -5.23
CA ALA A 69 -7.93 7.82 -6.65
C ALA A 69 -8.42 8.94 -7.57
N LEU A 70 -9.56 9.55 -7.24
CA LEU A 70 -10.11 10.70 -7.98
C LEU A 70 -9.20 11.92 -7.90
N LYS A 71 -8.64 12.22 -6.72
CA LYS A 71 -7.73 13.36 -6.53
C LYS A 71 -6.47 13.26 -7.40
N HIS A 72 -5.99 12.06 -7.66
CA HIS A 72 -4.82 11.87 -8.53
C HIS A 72 -5.13 12.05 -10.02
N GLY A 73 -6.40 12.08 -10.41
CA GLY A 73 -6.82 12.24 -11.81
C GLY A 73 -6.40 11.10 -12.74
N VAL A 74 -6.00 9.97 -12.18
CA VAL A 74 -5.64 8.76 -12.93
C VAL A 74 -6.87 7.92 -13.24
N LEU A 75 -7.86 7.97 -12.35
CA LEU A 75 -9.15 7.29 -12.47
C LEU A 75 -10.27 8.32 -12.52
N THR A 76 -11.29 8.01 -13.31
CA THR A 76 -12.52 8.78 -13.41
C THR A 76 -13.61 8.18 -12.51
N GLU A 77 -14.68 8.93 -12.25
CA GLU A 77 -15.86 8.41 -11.56
C GLU A 77 -16.47 7.21 -12.30
N SER A 78 -16.39 7.20 -13.64
CA SER A 78 -16.86 6.06 -14.44
C SER A 78 -16.01 4.81 -14.22
N ASP A 79 -14.69 4.96 -14.10
CA ASP A 79 -13.80 3.82 -13.81
C ASP A 79 -14.09 3.24 -12.42
N LEU A 80 -14.39 4.10 -11.47
CA LEU A 80 -14.71 3.69 -10.10
C LEU A 80 -16.11 3.10 -9.95
N ALA A 81 -17.08 3.49 -10.78
CA ALA A 81 -18.48 3.12 -10.65
C ALA A 81 -18.71 1.60 -10.64
N ASN A 82 -17.88 0.84 -11.36
CA ASN A 82 -17.98 -0.62 -11.49
C ASN A 82 -17.22 -1.40 -10.38
N GLY A 83 -16.48 -0.72 -9.53
CA GLY A 83 -15.72 -1.33 -8.44
C GLY A 83 -15.53 -0.43 -7.21
N ALA A 84 -16.03 0.79 -7.29
CA ALA A 84 -15.73 1.86 -6.35
C ALA A 84 -16.29 1.65 -4.93
N ALA A 85 -17.38 0.93 -4.77
CA ALA A 85 -17.99 0.75 -3.46
C ALA A 85 -16.99 0.18 -2.44
N SER A 86 -16.21 -0.82 -2.84
CA SER A 86 -15.19 -1.42 -1.97
C SER A 86 -14.01 -0.49 -1.67
N LEU A 87 -13.71 0.47 -2.54
CA LEU A 87 -12.63 1.44 -2.33
C LEU A 87 -13.03 2.54 -1.34
N SER A 88 -14.31 2.91 -1.29
CA SER A 88 -14.82 3.89 -0.33
C SER A 88 -14.76 3.38 1.11
N ASP A 89 -14.80 2.07 1.31
CA ASP A 89 -14.66 1.43 2.62
C ASP A 89 -13.19 1.25 3.05
N MET A 90 -12.25 1.43 2.12
CA MET A 90 -10.83 1.23 2.38
C MET A 90 -10.18 2.53 2.85
N ARG A 91 -9.73 2.54 4.10
CA ARG A 91 -9.01 3.67 4.68
C ARG A 91 -7.58 3.29 5.02
N PRO A 92 -6.63 4.19 4.80
CA PRO A 92 -5.24 3.94 5.17
C PRO A 92 -5.08 3.88 6.69
N TRP A 93 -4.17 3.04 7.12
CA TRP A 93 -3.73 3.03 8.51
C TRP A 93 -2.86 4.26 8.77
N PRO A 94 -2.83 4.77 10.01
CA PRO A 94 -1.98 5.90 10.35
C PRO A 94 -0.51 5.59 10.07
N ALA A 95 0.17 6.49 9.37
CA ALA A 95 1.60 6.37 9.14
C ALA A 95 2.37 6.40 10.46
N VAL A 96 3.36 5.53 10.58
CA VAL A 96 4.20 5.42 11.78
C VAL A 96 5.56 6.02 11.49
N GLY A 97 5.92 7.07 12.21
CA GLY A 97 7.22 7.72 12.00
C GLY A 97 7.52 8.78 13.04
N SER A 98 8.78 9.26 13.07
CA SER A 98 9.12 10.44 13.81
C SER A 98 8.80 11.69 13.01
N THR A 99 8.37 12.75 13.69
CA THR A 99 8.12 14.07 13.08
C THR A 99 9.35 14.62 12.37
N ASP A 100 10.55 14.25 12.82
CA ASP A 100 11.81 14.70 12.22
C ASP A 100 12.07 14.05 10.85
N PHE A 101 11.63 12.81 10.65
CA PHE A 101 11.77 12.11 9.38
C PHE A 101 10.75 12.57 8.34
N CYS A 102 9.57 12.96 8.79
CA CYS A 102 8.46 13.38 7.95
C CYS A 102 8.21 14.89 8.02
N ALA A 103 9.22 15.68 8.38
CA ALA A 103 9.09 17.13 8.55
C ALA A 103 8.63 17.87 7.28
N ASN A 104 8.84 17.30 6.11
CA ASN A 104 8.45 17.86 4.81
C ASN A 104 7.14 17.29 4.27
N ILE A 105 6.47 16.42 5.04
CA ILE A 105 5.26 15.74 4.60
C ILE A 105 4.12 16.19 5.48
N ASP A 106 3.23 16.98 4.92
CA ASP A 106 2.03 17.42 5.62
C ASP A 106 0.94 16.35 5.53
N GLY A 107 0.56 15.83 6.68
CA GLY A 107 -0.52 14.85 6.78
C GLY A 107 -0.87 14.58 8.23
N ALA A 108 -2.16 14.55 8.52
CA ALA A 108 -2.69 14.40 9.88
C ALA A 108 -2.79 12.93 10.32
N ASN A 109 -2.80 11.98 9.37
CA ASN A 109 -2.97 10.55 9.66
C ASN A 109 -1.63 9.91 10.05
N LYS A 110 -1.17 10.20 11.25
CA LYS A 110 0.13 9.71 11.76
C LYS A 110 0.10 9.39 13.24
N ILE A 111 0.89 8.39 13.62
CA ILE A 111 1.16 8.02 15.00
C ILE A 111 2.62 8.34 15.32
N ALA A 112 2.85 9.15 16.33
CA ALA A 112 4.18 9.36 16.87
C ALA A 112 4.62 8.12 17.66
N ALA A 113 5.72 7.52 17.25
CA ALA A 113 6.31 6.40 17.97
C ALA A 113 7.57 6.85 18.72
N PRO A 114 7.67 6.62 20.04
CA PRO A 114 8.85 6.97 20.81
C PRO A 114 10.00 6.00 20.47
N GLY A 115 10.67 6.24 19.34
CA GLY A 115 11.83 5.47 18.88
C GLY A 115 11.47 4.26 17.98
N HIS A 116 12.51 3.75 17.34
CA HIS A 116 12.37 2.72 16.30
C HIS A 116 11.68 1.43 16.77
N ARG A 117 11.96 1.00 18.01
CA ARG A 117 11.35 -0.24 18.55
C ARG A 117 9.83 -0.12 18.70
N ALA A 118 9.34 1.04 19.12
CA ALA A 118 7.90 1.30 19.20
C ALA A 118 7.28 1.37 17.80
N ALA A 119 7.94 2.03 16.85
CA ALA A 119 7.50 2.07 15.46
C ALA A 119 7.38 0.66 14.86
N VAL A 120 8.39 -0.18 15.03
CA VAL A 120 8.35 -1.58 14.56
C VAL A 120 7.19 -2.36 15.18
N LYS A 121 6.93 -2.19 16.47
CA LYS A 121 5.79 -2.87 17.13
C LYS A 121 4.44 -2.44 16.56
N HIS A 122 4.25 -1.16 16.25
CA HIS A 122 3.03 -0.67 15.60
C HIS A 122 2.85 -1.31 14.22
N ILE A 123 3.89 -1.29 13.39
CA ILE A 123 3.84 -1.90 12.05
C ILE A 123 3.53 -3.41 12.14
N GLN A 124 4.18 -4.12 13.05
CA GLN A 124 3.91 -5.55 13.25
C GLN A 124 2.47 -5.81 13.70
N ALA A 125 1.92 -4.98 14.59
CA ALA A 125 0.53 -5.09 15.04
C ALA A 125 -0.45 -4.84 13.88
N ASP A 126 -0.21 -3.84 13.04
CA ASP A 126 -1.03 -3.55 11.87
C ASP A 126 -1.01 -4.71 10.85
N LEU A 127 0.16 -5.27 10.58
CA LEU A 127 0.28 -6.42 9.68
C LEU A 127 -0.43 -7.66 10.24
N ALA A 128 -0.29 -7.93 11.54
CA ALA A 128 -0.96 -9.05 12.20
C ALA A 128 -2.49 -8.89 12.16
N ARG A 129 -2.98 -7.67 12.46
CA ARG A 129 -4.40 -7.32 12.35
C ARG A 129 -4.91 -7.53 10.92
N PHE A 130 -4.23 -6.97 9.93
CA PHE A 130 -4.60 -7.10 8.53
C PHE A 130 -4.69 -8.55 8.08
N LYS A 131 -3.65 -9.35 8.44
CA LYS A 131 -3.63 -10.77 8.15
C LYS A 131 -4.83 -11.50 8.75
N SER A 132 -5.15 -11.22 10.00
CA SER A 132 -6.25 -11.87 10.72
C SER A 132 -7.62 -11.43 10.21
N GLU A 133 -7.88 -10.12 10.08
CA GLU A 133 -9.18 -9.57 9.68
C GLU A 133 -9.57 -9.98 8.27
N GLN A 134 -8.59 -10.04 7.35
CA GLN A 134 -8.80 -10.42 5.96
C GLN A 134 -8.61 -11.92 5.71
N ASN A 135 -8.30 -12.71 6.73
CA ASN A 135 -8.03 -14.14 6.63
C ASN A 135 -7.02 -14.46 5.52
N LEU A 136 -5.84 -13.83 5.60
CA LEU A 136 -4.79 -13.92 4.59
C LEU A 136 -3.81 -15.04 4.92
N ASP A 137 -3.37 -15.77 3.90
CA ASP A 137 -2.34 -16.78 4.01
C ASP A 137 -0.96 -16.13 4.23
N ARG A 138 -0.68 -15.08 3.46
CA ARG A 138 0.56 -14.28 3.60
C ARG A 138 0.30 -12.79 3.34
N VAL A 139 1.26 -11.96 3.77
CA VAL A 139 1.28 -10.52 3.50
C VAL A 139 2.62 -10.15 2.86
N VAL A 140 2.55 -9.39 1.77
CA VAL A 140 3.71 -8.77 1.10
C VAL A 140 3.65 -7.29 1.37
N MET A 141 4.75 -6.70 1.83
CA MET A 141 4.86 -5.27 2.06
C MET A 141 5.58 -4.60 0.88
N ILE A 142 4.99 -3.51 0.36
CA ILE A 142 5.54 -2.75 -0.77
C ILE A 142 5.65 -1.29 -0.37
N ASN A 143 6.82 -0.69 -0.60
CA ASN A 143 7.02 0.74 -0.42
C ASN A 143 6.79 1.46 -1.76
N LEU A 144 5.75 2.30 -1.80
CA LEU A 144 5.41 3.18 -2.93
C LEU A 144 5.42 4.66 -2.51
N ALA A 145 5.94 4.97 -1.32
CA ALA A 145 6.06 6.35 -0.88
C ALA A 145 7.04 7.12 -1.77
N SER A 146 6.57 8.21 -2.37
CA SER A 146 7.37 9.08 -3.24
C SER A 146 8.13 10.18 -2.49
N THR A 147 7.87 10.32 -1.21
CA THR A 147 8.36 11.41 -0.36
C THR A 147 9.43 10.90 0.61
N GLU A 148 10.54 10.46 0.05
CA GLU A 148 11.72 10.18 0.87
C GLU A 148 12.51 11.47 1.12
N ARG A 149 13.02 11.63 2.36
CA ARG A 149 14.01 12.67 2.64
C ARG A 149 15.21 12.44 1.71
N LYS A 150 15.60 13.47 0.98
CA LYS A 150 16.88 13.42 0.24
C LYS A 150 17.96 13.04 1.25
N ALA A 151 18.63 11.92 1.01
CA ALA A 151 19.75 11.53 1.84
C ALA A 151 20.77 12.66 1.80
N ASP A 152 21.18 13.14 2.96
CA ASP A 152 22.33 14.05 3.06
C ASP A 152 23.54 13.20 2.70
N LEU A 153 23.97 13.32 1.44
CA LEU A 153 25.07 12.54 0.89
C LEU A 153 26.43 13.09 1.36
N ALA A 154 26.53 13.48 2.64
CA ALA A 154 27.84 13.64 3.26
C ALA A 154 28.63 12.33 3.09
N ALA A 155 29.92 12.44 2.75
CA ALA A 155 30.78 11.29 2.43
C ALA A 155 30.71 10.13 3.46
N ASP A 156 30.40 10.46 4.73
CA ASP A 156 30.20 9.48 5.81
C ASP A 156 28.93 8.63 5.67
N ALA A 157 27.89 9.11 4.99
CA ALA A 157 26.66 8.36 4.78
C ALA A 157 26.86 7.25 3.73
N LEU A 158 27.66 7.52 2.69
CA LEU A 158 27.96 6.55 1.63
C LEU A 158 28.80 5.38 2.14
N THR A 159 29.68 5.62 3.12
CA THR A 159 30.49 4.57 3.75
C THR A 159 29.69 3.68 4.70
N LYS A 160 28.56 4.16 5.23
CA LYS A 160 27.68 3.41 6.13
C LYS A 160 26.65 2.57 5.36
N ILE A 161 26.20 3.02 4.21
CA ILE A 161 25.26 2.26 3.35
C ILE A 161 25.89 0.96 2.87
N GLY A 162 27.19 0.96 2.53
CA GLY A 162 27.92 -0.25 2.13
C GLY A 162 28.09 -1.30 3.23
N ARG A 163 27.83 -0.98 4.51
CA ARG A 163 27.92 -1.91 5.63
C ARG A 163 26.62 -2.60 6.00
N ALA A 164 25.50 -2.16 5.46
CA ALA A 164 24.19 -2.76 5.70
C ALA A 164 23.92 -4.00 4.83
N HIS A 165 24.81 -4.35 3.92
CA HIS A 165 24.69 -5.47 2.99
C HIS A 165 25.74 -6.58 3.22
N VAL A 166 26.33 -6.65 4.40
CA VAL A 166 27.26 -7.74 4.79
C VAL A 166 26.69 -8.50 5.97
#